data_2f8fcb306a8c5c21fc616bc38ebba252
#
_entry.id   2f8fcb306a8c5c21fc616bc38ebba252
#
_cell.length_a   1.000
_cell.length_b   1.000
_cell.length_c   1.000
_cell.angle_alpha   90.00
_cell.angle_beta   90.00
_cell.angle_gamma   90.00
#
_symmetry.space_group_name_H-M   'P 1'
#
loop_
_entity.id
_entity.type
_entity.pdbx_description
1 polymer ?
#
loop_
_entity_poly.entity_id
_entity_poly.type
_entity_poly.pdbx_seq_one_letter_code
_entity_poly.pdbx_strand_id
1 'polypeptide(L)'
;MGNTIGIDVGGTKVLGGVVDENGKILATARKETPRQGGVELTSTIAETAKELMEKFEVTSVGVSAAGFVSSDRKTMLATPNIADWNGVDLDAELTAQIGLPVVIENDANSAAWGEAKFGAGRNTNHMMMLTVGTGIGGGIVINGSLYRGAFGIAAEFGHLRVVPDGHLCGCGARGCFEQYASGNALLRHAREAINASPEIARNLLSRGDGTVAGLTGQAITDAARDGDPVALAAFNTTGQWLGAGIASLSVLLDPACFVIGGGVIDAGEILLKPTREALERTMPFAGKHPYPELIAAQLGNEAGLVGVADLARA
;
A
#
# COMPACT_ATOMS: atom_id res chain seq x y z
N MET A 1 0.39 28.22 3.97
CA MET A 1 -0.73 27.30 4.25
C MET A 1 -0.60 26.80 5.67
N GLY A 2 -1.70 26.49 6.41
CA GLY A 2 -1.61 26.02 7.80
C GLY A 2 -1.20 24.54 7.91
N ASN A 3 -0.88 24.09 9.13
CA ASN A 3 -0.68 22.67 9.39
C ASN A 3 -2.00 21.89 9.23
N THR A 4 -1.91 20.61 8.91
CA THR A 4 -3.03 19.68 8.83
C THR A 4 -2.72 18.43 9.64
N ILE A 5 -3.74 17.68 10.04
CA ILE A 5 -3.55 16.37 10.66
C ILE A 5 -3.82 15.29 9.62
N GLY A 6 -2.90 14.33 9.51
CA GLY A 6 -3.16 13.05 8.85
C GLY A 6 -3.36 11.96 9.90
N ILE A 7 -4.36 11.12 9.71
CA ILE A 7 -4.61 9.96 10.56
C ILE A 7 -4.59 8.71 9.69
N ASP A 8 -3.70 7.79 10.02
CA ASP A 8 -3.60 6.47 9.37
C ASP A 8 -4.26 5.41 10.27
N VAL A 9 -5.29 4.78 9.75
CA VAL A 9 -6.10 3.77 10.45
C VAL A 9 -5.64 2.39 10.04
N GLY A 10 -4.77 1.81 10.85
CA GLY A 10 -4.30 0.44 10.67
C GLY A 10 -5.09 -0.58 11.50
N GLY A 11 -4.89 -1.86 11.22
CA GLY A 11 -5.57 -2.95 11.94
C GLY A 11 -5.22 -3.09 13.42
N THR A 12 -4.11 -2.48 13.88
CA THR A 12 -3.63 -2.58 15.28
C THR A 12 -3.42 -1.22 15.95
N LYS A 13 -3.30 -0.18 15.17
CA LYS A 13 -3.03 1.19 15.66
C LYS A 13 -3.75 2.23 14.81
N VAL A 14 -4.16 3.30 15.44
CA VAL A 14 -4.52 4.58 14.84
C VAL A 14 -3.33 5.52 15.09
N LEU A 15 -2.72 6.02 14.03
CA LEU A 15 -1.58 6.93 14.09
C LEU A 15 -1.98 8.28 13.52
N GLY A 16 -2.01 9.30 14.36
CA GLY A 16 -2.18 10.69 13.94
C GLY A 16 -0.85 11.43 13.84
N GLY A 17 -0.75 12.39 12.93
CA GLY A 17 0.41 13.27 12.83
C GLY A 17 0.04 14.66 12.34
N VAL A 18 0.62 15.70 12.94
CA VAL A 18 0.57 17.07 12.43
C VAL A 18 1.60 17.23 11.34
N VAL A 19 1.17 17.62 10.16
CA VAL A 19 2.02 17.72 8.97
C VAL A 19 2.04 19.17 8.47
N ASP A 20 3.24 19.70 8.24
CA ASP A 20 3.41 21.03 7.67
C ASP A 20 3.24 21.03 6.13
N GLU A 21 3.34 22.21 5.51
CA GLU A 21 3.19 22.38 4.06
C GLU A 21 4.28 21.72 3.22
N ASN A 22 5.39 21.29 3.83
CA ASN A 22 6.50 20.59 3.19
C ASN A 22 6.41 19.06 3.38
N GLY A 23 5.33 18.56 3.99
CA GLY A 23 5.15 17.14 4.27
C GLY A 23 5.92 16.65 5.51
N LYS A 24 6.48 17.55 6.32
CA LYS A 24 7.21 17.20 7.53
C LYS A 24 6.23 16.95 8.68
N ILE A 25 6.37 15.81 9.34
CA ILE A 25 5.63 15.48 10.55
C ILE A 25 6.24 16.24 11.73
N LEU A 26 5.44 17.10 12.37
CA LEU A 26 5.84 17.94 13.50
C LEU A 26 5.60 17.26 14.85
N ALA A 27 4.55 16.47 14.95
CA ALA A 27 4.17 15.71 16.13
C ALA A 27 3.33 14.50 15.75
N THR A 28 3.30 13.48 16.60
CA THR A 28 2.46 12.29 16.42
C THR A 28 1.71 11.96 17.70
N ALA A 29 0.53 11.37 17.53
CA ALA A 29 -0.24 10.71 18.58
C ALA A 29 -0.62 9.31 18.12
N ARG A 30 -0.60 8.33 19.03
CA ARG A 30 -0.88 6.94 18.71
C ARG A 30 -1.84 6.34 19.73
N LYS A 31 -2.87 5.65 19.22
CA LYS A 31 -3.80 4.85 20.00
C LYS A 31 -3.88 3.43 19.43
N GLU A 32 -4.36 2.48 20.23
CA GLU A 32 -4.67 1.14 19.75
C GLU A 32 -5.96 1.18 18.92
N THR A 33 -6.02 0.38 17.86
CA THR A 33 -7.28 0.21 17.10
C THR A 33 -8.25 -0.60 17.95
N PRO A 34 -9.45 -0.06 18.24
CA PRO A 34 -10.46 -0.78 18.99
C PRO A 34 -10.85 -2.10 18.30
N ARG A 35 -11.08 -3.14 19.10
CA ARG A 35 -11.52 -4.44 18.60
C ARG A 35 -13.03 -4.49 18.31
N GLN A 36 -13.78 -3.55 18.83
CA GLN A 36 -15.25 -3.49 18.74
C GLN A 36 -15.65 -2.26 17.92
N GLY A 37 -16.35 -2.53 16.81
CA GLY A 37 -17.19 -1.61 16.11
C GLY A 37 -16.62 -0.31 15.53
N GLY A 38 -17.31 0.19 14.52
CA GLY A 38 -16.95 1.41 13.83
C GLY A 38 -17.11 2.67 14.69
N VAL A 39 -18.06 2.70 15.63
CA VAL A 39 -18.32 3.85 16.52
C VAL A 39 -17.14 4.11 17.45
N GLU A 40 -16.57 3.08 18.08
CA GLU A 40 -15.40 3.25 18.94
C GLU A 40 -14.17 3.71 18.14
N LEU A 41 -14.02 3.22 16.92
CA LEU A 41 -12.92 3.62 16.05
C LEU A 41 -13.07 5.07 15.60
N THR A 42 -14.29 5.50 15.23
CA THR A 42 -14.59 6.91 14.90
C THR A 42 -14.26 7.83 16.09
N SER A 43 -14.63 7.43 17.31
CA SER A 43 -14.27 8.15 18.52
C SER A 43 -12.76 8.20 18.77
N THR A 44 -12.06 7.08 18.56
CA THR A 44 -10.58 7.00 18.71
C THR A 44 -9.87 7.92 17.72
N ILE A 45 -10.35 8.02 16.49
CA ILE A 45 -9.83 8.95 15.47
C ILE A 45 -10.02 10.39 15.93
N ALA A 46 -11.24 10.75 16.37
CA ALA A 46 -11.56 12.09 16.84
C ALA A 46 -10.72 12.50 18.07
N GLU A 47 -10.54 11.59 19.03
CA GLU A 47 -9.68 11.81 20.19
C GLU A 47 -8.21 12.00 19.80
N THR A 48 -7.71 11.21 18.82
CA THR A 48 -6.34 11.34 18.32
C THR A 48 -6.12 12.71 17.67
N ALA A 49 -7.10 13.19 16.89
CA ALA A 49 -7.05 14.52 16.29
C ALA A 49 -7.06 15.61 17.37
N LYS A 50 -7.97 15.55 18.34
CA LYS A 50 -8.09 16.53 19.43
C LYS A 50 -6.83 16.63 20.28
N GLU A 51 -6.19 15.52 20.62
CA GLU A 51 -4.91 15.49 21.34
C GLU A 51 -3.81 16.29 20.62
N LEU A 52 -3.76 16.22 19.29
CA LEU A 52 -2.82 16.98 18.47
C LEU A 52 -3.22 18.46 18.38
N MET A 53 -4.52 18.76 18.30
CA MET A 53 -5.07 20.12 18.27
C MET A 53 -4.84 20.90 19.57
N GLU A 54 -4.67 20.24 20.70
CA GLU A 54 -4.30 20.92 21.97
C GLU A 54 -2.94 21.63 21.89
N LYS A 55 -2.06 21.17 21.01
CA LYS A 55 -0.67 21.64 20.92
C LYS A 55 -0.34 22.40 19.64
N PHE A 56 -1.16 22.23 18.60
CA PHE A 56 -0.93 22.79 17.28
C PHE A 56 -2.18 23.39 16.68
N GLU A 57 -2.06 24.57 16.09
CA GLU A 57 -3.09 25.11 15.22
C GLU A 57 -3.09 24.34 13.90
N VAL A 58 -4.24 23.77 13.55
CA VAL A 58 -4.46 23.00 12.35
C VAL A 58 -5.76 23.42 11.65
N THR A 59 -5.84 23.26 10.35
CA THR A 59 -6.97 23.76 9.54
C THR A 59 -7.94 22.68 9.12
N SER A 60 -7.46 21.42 9.04
CA SER A 60 -8.26 20.28 8.56
C SER A 60 -7.63 18.96 8.98
N VAL A 61 -8.39 17.88 8.82
CA VAL A 61 -7.96 16.51 9.15
C VAL A 61 -8.20 15.59 7.96
N GLY A 62 -7.20 14.81 7.58
CA GLY A 62 -7.32 13.71 6.62
C GLY A 62 -7.31 12.37 7.33
N VAL A 63 -8.15 11.44 6.91
CA VAL A 63 -8.21 10.07 7.45
C VAL A 63 -7.96 9.07 6.33
N SER A 64 -6.88 8.32 6.48
CA SER A 64 -6.45 7.23 5.60
C SER A 64 -6.94 5.90 6.18
N ALA A 65 -7.73 5.14 5.44
CA ALA A 65 -8.27 3.87 5.89
C ALA A 65 -8.37 2.85 4.74
N ALA A 66 -8.18 1.57 5.07
CA ALA A 66 -8.36 0.48 4.13
C ALA A 66 -9.84 0.34 3.74
N GLY A 67 -10.15 0.39 2.45
CA GLY A 67 -11.51 0.24 1.91
C GLY A 67 -11.81 1.14 0.72
N PHE A 68 -13.03 1.06 0.23
CA PHE A 68 -13.52 1.86 -0.88
C PHE A 68 -14.16 3.14 -0.38
N VAL A 69 -13.61 4.28 -0.79
CA VAL A 69 -14.08 5.61 -0.42
C VAL A 69 -14.76 6.26 -1.63
N SER A 70 -15.93 6.85 -1.42
CA SER A 70 -16.72 7.55 -2.46
C SER A 70 -15.90 8.63 -3.19
N SER A 71 -16.29 8.95 -4.43
CA SER A 71 -15.57 9.93 -5.26
C SER A 71 -15.46 11.31 -4.64
N ASP A 72 -16.41 11.70 -3.79
CA ASP A 72 -16.42 12.97 -3.05
C ASP A 72 -15.66 12.92 -1.71
N ARG A 73 -15.02 11.78 -1.38
CA ARG A 73 -14.22 11.54 -0.16
C ARG A 73 -14.97 11.67 1.17
N LYS A 74 -16.24 11.32 1.17
CA LYS A 74 -17.11 11.45 2.36
C LYS A 74 -17.51 10.12 2.96
N THR A 75 -17.91 9.19 2.09
CA THR A 75 -18.54 7.95 2.51
C THR A 75 -17.56 6.77 2.36
N MET A 76 -17.46 5.97 3.40
CA MET A 76 -16.84 4.65 3.30
C MET A 76 -17.84 3.69 2.66
N LEU A 77 -17.65 3.38 1.37
CA LEU A 77 -18.57 2.51 0.61
C LEU A 77 -18.50 1.07 1.09
N ALA A 78 -17.29 0.58 1.33
CA ALA A 78 -17.03 -0.75 1.85
C ALA A 78 -15.64 -0.83 2.47
N THR A 79 -15.48 -1.59 3.54
CA THR A 79 -14.19 -1.89 4.16
C THR A 79 -14.12 -3.37 4.53
N PRO A 80 -12.96 -4.03 4.33
CA PRO A 80 -12.83 -5.45 4.61
C PRO A 80 -12.84 -5.80 6.10
N ASN A 81 -12.52 -4.84 6.97
CA ASN A 81 -12.23 -5.12 8.37
C ASN A 81 -13.18 -4.46 9.37
N ILE A 82 -14.03 -3.50 8.94
CA ILE A 82 -14.87 -2.67 9.82
C ILE A 82 -16.27 -2.59 9.20
N ALA A 83 -17.05 -3.66 9.35
CA ALA A 83 -18.36 -3.78 8.72
C ALA A 83 -19.33 -2.62 9.03
N ASP A 84 -19.23 -2.05 10.24
CA ASP A 84 -20.07 -0.94 10.69
C ASP A 84 -19.82 0.37 9.94
N TRP A 85 -18.72 0.49 9.18
CA TRP A 85 -18.43 1.67 8.36
C TRP A 85 -19.02 1.59 6.95
N ASN A 86 -19.55 0.45 6.55
CA ASN A 86 -20.08 0.27 5.20
C ASN A 86 -21.30 1.18 4.97
N GLY A 87 -21.17 2.10 4.01
CA GLY A 87 -22.21 3.07 3.67
C GLY A 87 -22.31 4.28 4.61
N VAL A 88 -21.35 4.45 5.54
CA VAL A 88 -21.35 5.54 6.52
C VAL A 88 -20.69 6.78 5.95
N ASP A 89 -21.32 7.95 6.15
CA ASP A 89 -20.74 9.28 5.90
C ASP A 89 -19.78 9.63 7.03
N LEU A 90 -18.54 9.14 6.92
CA LEU A 90 -17.49 9.37 7.93
C LEU A 90 -17.03 10.83 7.98
N ASP A 91 -17.10 11.57 6.87
CA ASP A 91 -16.80 13.01 6.84
C ASP A 91 -17.73 13.74 7.81
N ALA A 92 -19.06 13.55 7.69
CA ALA A 92 -20.05 14.20 8.54
C ALA A 92 -19.86 13.81 10.02
N GLU A 93 -19.67 12.53 10.32
CA GLU A 93 -19.50 12.04 11.69
C GLU A 93 -18.23 12.59 12.33
N LEU A 94 -17.09 12.54 11.65
CA LEU A 94 -15.82 13.01 12.18
C LEU A 94 -15.76 14.54 12.25
N THR A 95 -16.30 15.24 11.26
CA THR A 95 -16.40 16.71 11.28
C THR A 95 -17.19 17.18 12.49
N ALA A 96 -18.32 16.53 12.80
CA ALA A 96 -19.12 16.86 13.98
C ALA A 96 -18.39 16.61 15.30
N GLN A 97 -17.57 15.56 15.37
CA GLN A 97 -16.80 15.23 16.57
C GLN A 97 -15.55 16.11 16.74
N ILE A 98 -14.83 16.39 15.66
CA ILE A 98 -13.52 17.08 15.68
C ILE A 98 -13.72 18.60 15.66
N GLY A 99 -14.71 19.09 14.92
CA GLY A 99 -14.98 20.52 14.75
C GLY A 99 -14.18 21.19 13.63
N LEU A 100 -13.50 20.40 12.79
CA LEU A 100 -12.75 20.84 11.60
C LEU A 100 -13.19 20.03 10.38
N PRO A 101 -13.00 20.55 9.15
CA PRO A 101 -13.23 19.79 7.92
C PRO A 101 -12.41 18.49 7.91
N VAL A 102 -13.05 17.40 7.50
CA VAL A 102 -12.44 16.08 7.40
C VAL A 102 -12.47 15.59 5.95
N VAL A 103 -11.44 14.89 5.52
CA VAL A 103 -11.34 14.23 4.22
C VAL A 103 -11.02 12.76 4.45
N ILE A 104 -11.78 11.87 3.84
CA ILE A 104 -11.51 10.42 3.92
C ILE A 104 -10.86 9.96 2.62
N GLU A 105 -9.81 9.15 2.72
CA GLU A 105 -9.16 8.56 1.55
C GLU A 105 -8.76 7.09 1.81
N ASN A 106 -8.72 6.32 0.73
CA ASN A 106 -8.13 4.98 0.77
C ASN A 106 -6.64 5.02 1.15
N ASP A 107 -6.16 4.02 1.87
CA ASP A 107 -4.79 3.95 2.40
C ASP A 107 -3.71 3.93 1.29
N ALA A 108 -3.90 3.14 0.25
CA ALA A 108 -2.95 3.06 -0.87
C ALA A 108 -2.97 4.34 -1.73
N ASN A 109 -4.14 4.95 -1.94
CA ASN A 109 -4.27 6.27 -2.58
C ASN A 109 -3.56 7.35 -1.76
N SER A 110 -3.75 7.36 -0.44
CA SER A 110 -3.09 8.30 0.47
C SER A 110 -1.56 8.15 0.38
N ALA A 111 -1.06 6.91 0.43
CA ALA A 111 0.36 6.64 0.30
C ALA A 111 0.91 7.08 -1.08
N ALA A 112 0.19 6.79 -2.16
CA ALA A 112 0.58 7.21 -3.51
C ALA A 112 0.66 8.74 -3.63
N TRP A 113 -0.30 9.45 -3.04
CA TRP A 113 -0.26 10.92 -3.02
C TRP A 113 0.91 11.45 -2.20
N GLY A 114 1.18 10.88 -1.03
CA GLY A 114 2.33 11.24 -0.21
C GLY A 114 3.65 11.08 -0.97
N GLU A 115 3.86 9.95 -1.60
CA GLU A 115 5.05 9.70 -2.42
C GLU A 115 5.14 10.60 -3.66
N ALA A 116 4.02 10.95 -4.28
CA ALA A 116 3.98 11.87 -5.42
C ALA A 116 4.33 13.31 -5.03
N LYS A 117 3.94 13.75 -3.84
CA LYS A 117 4.17 15.14 -3.40
C LYS A 117 5.51 15.32 -2.69
N PHE A 118 5.89 14.39 -1.82
CA PHE A 118 6.99 14.56 -0.89
C PHE A 118 8.06 13.46 -0.97
N GLY A 119 7.75 12.35 -1.64
CA GLY A 119 8.61 11.17 -1.69
C GLY A 119 9.25 10.89 -3.04
N ALA A 120 9.31 9.62 -3.40
CA ALA A 120 10.00 9.10 -4.58
C ALA A 120 9.42 9.61 -5.91
N GLY A 121 8.11 9.91 -5.94
CA GLY A 121 7.40 10.36 -7.15
C GLY A 121 7.40 11.88 -7.41
N ARG A 122 7.99 12.69 -6.53
CA ARG A 122 7.87 14.17 -6.56
C ARG A 122 8.35 14.87 -7.84
N ASN A 123 9.13 14.18 -8.65
CA ASN A 123 9.71 14.75 -9.88
C ASN A 123 8.92 14.40 -11.14
N THR A 124 7.76 13.77 -11.02
CA THR A 124 6.92 13.40 -12.16
C THR A 124 5.45 13.71 -11.92
N ASN A 125 4.73 14.00 -13.00
CA ASN A 125 3.29 14.21 -12.99
C ASN A 125 2.49 12.92 -13.36
N HIS A 126 3.19 11.86 -13.74
CA HIS A 126 2.60 10.59 -14.16
C HIS A 126 3.29 9.45 -13.41
N MET A 127 2.68 9.02 -12.32
CA MET A 127 3.22 8.01 -11.42
C MET A 127 2.14 6.98 -11.08
N MET A 128 2.56 5.73 -10.92
CA MET A 128 1.77 4.71 -10.27
C MET A 128 2.50 4.22 -9.03
N MET A 129 1.78 3.96 -7.97
CA MET A 129 2.32 3.30 -6.78
C MET A 129 1.73 1.92 -6.62
N LEU A 130 2.57 0.96 -6.25
CA LEU A 130 2.19 -0.38 -5.83
C LEU A 130 2.65 -0.58 -4.39
N THR A 131 1.73 -0.81 -3.48
CA THR A 131 2.05 -1.20 -2.09
C THR A 131 2.05 -2.72 -2.00
N VAL A 132 3.25 -3.32 -2.01
CA VAL A 132 3.44 -4.77 -1.98
C VAL A 132 3.63 -5.21 -0.52
N GLY A 133 2.52 -5.57 0.10
CA GLY A 133 2.42 -6.04 1.49
C GLY A 133 1.79 -7.41 1.56
N THR A 134 0.87 -7.63 2.49
CA THR A 134 0.04 -8.86 2.59
C THR A 134 -0.67 -9.13 1.26
N GLY A 135 -1.27 -8.10 0.66
CA GLY A 135 -1.81 -8.06 -0.70
C GLY A 135 -1.05 -7.04 -1.56
N ILE A 136 -1.70 -6.54 -2.61
CA ILE A 136 -1.23 -5.43 -3.43
C ILE A 136 -2.29 -4.35 -3.47
N GLY A 137 -1.98 -3.19 -2.91
CA GLY A 137 -2.74 -1.96 -3.12
C GLY A 137 -2.08 -1.07 -4.16
N GLY A 138 -2.74 0.03 -4.53
CA GLY A 138 -2.17 0.96 -5.49
C GLY A 138 -2.80 2.33 -5.48
N GLY A 139 -2.13 3.25 -6.16
CA GLY A 139 -2.63 4.59 -6.45
C GLY A 139 -2.07 5.11 -7.77
N ILE A 140 -2.80 5.99 -8.40
CA ILE A 140 -2.47 6.56 -9.72
C ILE A 140 -2.41 8.08 -9.58
N VAL A 141 -1.33 8.67 -10.07
CA VAL A 141 -1.21 10.11 -10.24
C VAL A 141 -1.06 10.40 -11.73
N ILE A 142 -1.96 11.22 -12.28
CA ILE A 142 -1.98 11.66 -13.68
C ILE A 142 -2.07 13.17 -13.71
N ASN A 143 -1.21 13.81 -14.49
CA ASN A 143 -1.12 15.28 -14.58
C ASN A 143 -0.94 15.95 -13.20
N GLY A 144 -0.18 15.30 -12.30
CA GLY A 144 0.07 15.80 -10.94
C GLY A 144 -1.14 15.75 -10.01
N SER A 145 -2.18 14.98 -10.35
CA SER A 145 -3.41 14.83 -9.55
C SER A 145 -3.70 13.36 -9.28
N LEU A 146 -4.17 13.05 -8.08
CA LEU A 146 -4.58 11.70 -7.71
C LEU A 146 -5.82 11.29 -8.53
N TYR A 147 -5.69 10.22 -9.30
CA TYR A 147 -6.77 9.68 -10.11
C TYR A 147 -7.54 8.61 -9.34
N ARG A 148 -8.82 8.86 -9.09
CA ARG A 148 -9.69 7.99 -8.28
C ARG A 148 -10.78 7.29 -9.08
N GLY A 149 -10.87 7.56 -10.40
CA GLY A 149 -11.93 7.05 -11.24
C GLY A 149 -13.29 7.72 -10.99
N ALA A 150 -14.33 7.19 -11.62
CA ALA A 150 -15.67 7.77 -11.55
C ALA A 150 -16.34 7.58 -10.18
N PHE A 151 -16.01 6.50 -9.48
CA PHE A 151 -16.66 6.10 -8.22
C PHE A 151 -15.74 6.16 -7.00
N GLY A 152 -14.47 6.55 -7.18
CA GLY A 152 -13.49 6.60 -6.11
C GLY A 152 -12.68 5.30 -5.90
N ILE A 153 -12.88 4.28 -6.73
CA ILE A 153 -12.31 2.93 -6.55
C ILE A 153 -11.28 2.53 -7.61
N ALA A 154 -10.68 3.51 -8.30
CA ALA A 154 -9.59 3.21 -9.25
C ALA A 154 -8.33 2.73 -8.51
N ALA A 155 -7.39 2.14 -9.25
CA ALA A 155 -6.10 1.66 -8.76
C ALA A 155 -6.13 0.36 -7.93
N GLU A 156 -7.20 -0.41 -8.00
CA GLU A 156 -7.29 -1.76 -7.40
C GLU A 156 -6.45 -2.79 -8.18
N PHE A 157 -5.15 -2.50 -8.36
CA PHE A 157 -4.24 -3.30 -9.19
C PHE A 157 -4.09 -4.73 -8.71
N GLY A 158 -4.12 -4.94 -7.38
CA GLY A 158 -4.06 -6.26 -6.78
C GLY A 158 -5.13 -7.21 -7.31
N HIS A 159 -6.27 -6.66 -7.74
CA HIS A 159 -7.39 -7.44 -8.26
C HIS A 159 -7.45 -7.52 -9.78
N LEU A 160 -6.44 -6.98 -10.49
CA LEU A 160 -6.26 -7.24 -11.92
C LEU A 160 -6.11 -8.75 -12.14
N ARG A 161 -6.95 -9.34 -13.01
CA ARG A 161 -6.89 -10.77 -13.31
C ARG A 161 -5.74 -11.05 -14.28
N VAL A 162 -4.67 -11.68 -13.77
CA VAL A 162 -3.46 -12.01 -14.54
C VAL A 162 -3.39 -13.48 -14.94
N VAL A 163 -4.12 -14.36 -14.23
CA VAL A 163 -4.19 -15.80 -14.55
C VAL A 163 -5.67 -16.22 -14.59
N PRO A 164 -6.26 -16.49 -15.76
CA PRO A 164 -7.60 -17.04 -15.85
C PRO A 164 -7.71 -18.32 -15.01
N ASP A 165 -8.78 -18.42 -14.20
CA ASP A 165 -9.05 -19.58 -13.32
C ASP A 165 -7.95 -19.96 -12.33
N GLY A 166 -7.03 -19.02 -12.04
CA GLY A 166 -5.93 -19.20 -11.11
C GLY A 166 -6.34 -19.26 -9.65
N HIS A 167 -5.43 -18.89 -8.74
CA HIS A 167 -5.67 -18.93 -7.30
C HIS A 167 -6.88 -18.11 -6.89
N LEU A 168 -7.67 -18.64 -5.94
CA LEU A 168 -8.79 -17.92 -5.34
C LEU A 168 -8.28 -16.70 -4.59
N CYS A 169 -8.91 -15.55 -4.81
CA CYS A 169 -8.62 -14.31 -4.11
C CYS A 169 -9.68 -14.02 -3.04
N GLY A 170 -9.29 -13.29 -1.98
CA GLY A 170 -10.21 -12.82 -0.93
C GLY A 170 -11.37 -11.97 -1.46
N CYS A 171 -11.22 -11.33 -2.62
CA CYS A 171 -12.30 -10.58 -3.28
C CYS A 171 -13.39 -11.47 -3.93
N GLY A 172 -13.24 -12.78 -3.87
CA GLY A 172 -14.16 -13.76 -4.49
C GLY A 172 -13.82 -14.14 -5.94
N ALA A 173 -12.92 -13.41 -6.61
CA ALA A 173 -12.47 -13.72 -7.96
C ALA A 173 -11.30 -14.71 -7.96
N ARG A 174 -10.94 -15.21 -9.16
CA ARG A 174 -9.74 -16.06 -9.32
C ARG A 174 -8.72 -15.38 -10.20
N GLY A 175 -7.43 -15.64 -9.90
CA GLY A 175 -6.32 -15.22 -10.73
C GLY A 175 -5.92 -13.74 -10.57
N CYS A 176 -6.29 -13.11 -9.47
CA CYS A 176 -5.91 -11.74 -9.14
C CYS A 176 -4.39 -11.59 -8.98
N PHE A 177 -3.84 -10.48 -9.42
CA PHE A 177 -2.41 -10.17 -9.42
C PHE A 177 -1.75 -10.33 -8.05
N GLU A 178 -2.39 -9.87 -6.98
CA GLU A 178 -1.87 -10.03 -5.61
C GLU A 178 -1.63 -11.49 -5.23
N GLN A 179 -2.37 -12.42 -5.83
CA GLN A 179 -2.17 -13.86 -5.58
C GLN A 179 -0.84 -14.37 -6.16
N TYR A 180 -0.11 -13.58 -6.93
CA TYR A 180 1.14 -13.99 -7.60
C TYR A 180 2.33 -13.10 -7.23
N ALA A 181 2.10 -11.84 -6.81
CA ALA A 181 3.16 -10.86 -6.62
C ALA A 181 3.17 -10.18 -5.23
N SER A 182 2.31 -10.60 -4.29
CA SER A 182 2.26 -10.05 -2.92
C SER A 182 3.18 -10.78 -1.94
N GLY A 183 3.25 -10.30 -0.68
CA GLY A 183 3.91 -11.00 0.42
C GLY A 183 3.29 -12.37 0.72
N ASN A 184 1.96 -12.52 0.61
CA ASN A 184 1.32 -13.83 0.69
C ASN A 184 1.72 -14.74 -0.47
N ALA A 185 1.90 -14.19 -1.67
CA ALA A 185 2.41 -14.94 -2.81
C ALA A 185 3.89 -15.36 -2.58
N LEU A 186 4.73 -14.48 -2.05
CA LEU A 186 6.11 -14.79 -1.67
C LEU A 186 6.16 -15.98 -0.70
N LEU A 187 5.33 -15.97 0.36
CA LEU A 187 5.20 -17.09 1.29
C LEU A 187 4.79 -18.39 0.57
N ARG A 188 3.85 -18.32 -0.35
CA ARG A 188 3.41 -19.49 -1.11
C ARG A 188 4.53 -20.01 -2.03
N HIS A 189 5.23 -19.15 -2.76
CA HIS A 189 6.35 -19.54 -3.62
C HIS A 189 7.47 -20.19 -2.82
N ALA A 190 7.80 -19.66 -1.62
CA ALA A 190 8.76 -20.29 -0.74
C ALA A 190 8.32 -21.69 -0.27
N ARG A 191 7.05 -21.84 0.12
CA ARG A 191 6.48 -23.14 0.52
C ARG A 191 6.48 -24.16 -0.60
N GLU A 192 6.15 -23.74 -1.81
CA GLU A 192 6.20 -24.58 -3.01
C GLU A 192 7.64 -25.03 -3.31
N ALA A 193 8.61 -24.11 -3.22
CA ALA A 193 10.03 -24.43 -3.42
C ALA A 193 10.57 -25.39 -2.33
N ILE A 194 10.17 -25.21 -1.08
CA ILE A 194 10.50 -26.14 0.03
C ILE A 194 9.95 -27.54 -0.25
N ASN A 195 8.69 -27.62 -0.67
CA ASN A 195 8.05 -28.92 -0.95
C ASN A 195 8.70 -29.64 -2.15
N ALA A 196 9.22 -28.88 -3.13
CA ALA A 196 9.92 -29.44 -4.28
C ALA A 196 11.34 -29.92 -3.94
N SER A 197 12.01 -29.32 -2.94
CA SER A 197 13.40 -29.61 -2.57
C SER A 197 13.62 -29.49 -1.05
N PRO A 198 13.06 -30.42 -0.24
CA PRO A 198 13.10 -30.32 1.22
C PRO A 198 14.53 -30.35 1.82
N GLU A 199 15.46 -31.01 1.13
CA GLU A 199 16.84 -31.17 1.59
C GLU A 199 17.63 -29.86 1.64
N ILE A 200 17.31 -28.88 0.76
CA ILE A 200 17.98 -27.57 0.75
C ILE A 200 17.26 -26.53 1.59
N ALA A 201 16.08 -26.83 2.11
CA ALA A 201 15.24 -25.89 2.85
C ALA A 201 15.59 -25.74 4.34
N ARG A 202 16.51 -26.57 4.88
CA ARG A 202 16.82 -26.61 6.32
C ARG A 202 17.24 -25.25 6.88
N ASN A 203 18.06 -24.50 6.14
CA ASN A 203 18.52 -23.20 6.58
C ASN A 203 17.36 -22.19 6.68
N LEU A 204 16.49 -22.13 5.67
CA LEU A 204 15.33 -21.26 5.67
C LEU A 204 14.35 -21.61 6.79
N LEU A 205 14.04 -22.90 6.99
CA LEU A 205 13.11 -23.36 8.03
C LEU A 205 13.64 -23.08 9.44
N SER A 206 14.97 -23.17 9.68
CA SER A 206 15.57 -22.88 10.98
C SER A 206 15.45 -21.42 11.43
N ARG A 207 15.07 -20.49 10.52
CA ARG A 207 14.83 -19.08 10.84
C ARG A 207 13.42 -18.79 11.38
N GLY A 208 12.54 -19.80 11.36
CA GLY A 208 11.22 -19.80 11.98
C GLY A 208 11.16 -20.84 13.10
N ASP A 209 10.04 -21.52 13.21
CA ASP A 209 9.81 -22.60 14.17
C ASP A 209 10.26 -23.99 13.65
N GLY A 210 10.96 -24.06 12.56
CA GLY A 210 11.38 -25.28 11.90
C GLY A 210 10.34 -25.92 10.99
N THR A 211 9.16 -25.33 10.87
CA THR A 211 8.06 -25.85 10.05
C THR A 211 7.74 -24.96 8.85
N VAL A 212 7.19 -25.53 7.79
CA VAL A 212 6.69 -24.78 6.62
C VAL A 212 5.53 -23.83 7.00
N ALA A 213 4.75 -24.22 8.01
CA ALA A 213 3.61 -23.43 8.49
C ALA A 213 4.06 -22.17 9.24
N GLY A 214 5.13 -22.26 10.04
CA GLY A 214 5.69 -21.14 10.80
C GLY A 214 6.58 -20.19 10.00
N LEU A 215 6.73 -20.41 8.69
CA LEU A 215 7.51 -19.54 7.83
C LEU A 215 6.85 -18.15 7.71
N THR A 216 7.65 -17.09 7.91
CA THR A 216 7.22 -15.69 7.81
C THR A 216 7.90 -14.97 6.66
N GLY A 217 7.29 -13.88 6.15
CA GLY A 217 7.90 -13.04 5.12
C GLY A 217 9.26 -12.48 5.56
N GLN A 218 9.40 -12.09 6.84
CA GLN A 218 10.66 -11.60 7.40
C GLN A 218 11.76 -12.69 7.36
N ALA A 219 11.43 -13.92 7.76
CA ALA A 219 12.39 -15.02 7.71
C ALA A 219 12.88 -15.32 6.28
N ILE A 220 11.98 -15.21 5.28
CA ILE A 220 12.35 -15.36 3.86
C ILE A 220 13.26 -14.20 3.42
N THR A 221 12.94 -12.97 3.81
CA THR A 221 13.74 -11.79 3.46
C THR A 221 15.15 -11.88 4.05
N ASP A 222 15.27 -12.26 5.32
CA ASP A 222 16.57 -12.39 5.98
C ASP A 222 17.39 -13.55 5.39
N ALA A 223 16.74 -14.68 5.08
CA ALA A 223 17.39 -15.79 4.39
C ALA A 223 17.90 -15.40 3.00
N ALA A 224 17.09 -14.65 2.23
CA ALA A 224 17.48 -14.19 0.91
C ALA A 224 18.68 -13.23 0.95
N ARG A 225 18.74 -12.34 1.95
CA ARG A 225 19.90 -11.46 2.19
C ARG A 225 21.19 -12.24 2.46
N ASP A 226 21.06 -13.39 3.14
CA ASP A 226 22.19 -14.28 3.43
C ASP A 226 22.47 -15.28 2.28
N GLY A 227 21.79 -15.16 1.15
CA GLY A 227 22.03 -15.95 -0.05
C GLY A 227 21.35 -17.32 -0.06
N ASP A 228 20.34 -17.57 0.78
CA ASP A 228 19.60 -18.83 0.77
C ASP A 228 18.92 -19.06 -0.59
N PRO A 229 19.20 -20.20 -1.28
CA PRO A 229 18.74 -20.42 -2.64
C PRO A 229 17.21 -20.56 -2.75
N VAL A 230 16.55 -21.10 -1.72
CA VAL A 230 15.08 -21.26 -1.69
C VAL A 230 14.39 -19.90 -1.55
N ALA A 231 14.90 -19.07 -0.65
CA ALA A 231 14.41 -17.72 -0.45
C ALA A 231 14.63 -16.84 -1.69
N LEU A 232 15.81 -16.91 -2.31
CA LEU A 232 16.12 -16.20 -3.56
C LEU A 232 15.23 -16.67 -4.71
N ALA A 233 14.94 -17.97 -4.84
CA ALA A 233 14.02 -18.48 -5.85
C ALA A 233 12.59 -17.95 -5.65
N ALA A 234 12.11 -17.87 -4.40
CA ALA A 234 10.79 -17.31 -4.09
C ALA A 234 10.71 -15.82 -4.46
N PHE A 235 11.73 -15.02 -4.12
CA PHE A 235 11.81 -13.61 -4.54
C PHE A 235 11.90 -13.45 -6.06
N ASN A 236 12.68 -14.30 -6.73
CA ASN A 236 12.75 -14.28 -8.19
C ASN A 236 11.37 -14.52 -8.81
N THR A 237 10.63 -15.54 -8.36
CA THR A 237 9.28 -15.83 -8.84
C THR A 237 8.33 -14.67 -8.59
N THR A 238 8.35 -14.10 -7.38
CA THR A 238 7.53 -12.93 -7.02
C THR A 238 7.86 -11.72 -7.89
N GLY A 239 9.15 -11.43 -8.10
CA GLY A 239 9.61 -10.35 -8.98
C GLY A 239 9.23 -10.54 -10.44
N GLN A 240 9.27 -11.79 -10.95
CA GLN A 240 8.82 -12.10 -12.31
C GLN A 240 7.32 -11.75 -12.51
N TRP A 241 6.47 -12.12 -11.56
CA TRP A 241 5.06 -11.76 -11.59
C TRP A 241 4.84 -10.26 -11.43
N LEU A 242 5.57 -9.61 -10.51
CA LEU A 242 5.47 -8.18 -10.29
C LEU A 242 5.84 -7.40 -11.55
N GLY A 243 6.95 -7.73 -12.21
CA GLY A 243 7.38 -7.08 -13.44
C GLY A 243 6.43 -7.29 -14.61
N ALA A 244 5.86 -8.49 -14.77
CA ALA A 244 4.85 -8.78 -15.79
C ALA A 244 3.55 -7.97 -15.57
N GLY A 245 3.12 -7.84 -14.31
CA GLY A 245 1.97 -7.00 -13.96
C GLY A 245 2.22 -5.52 -14.23
N ILE A 246 3.41 -5.02 -13.87
CA ILE A 246 3.85 -3.65 -14.16
C ILE A 246 3.87 -3.39 -15.67
N ALA A 247 4.34 -4.33 -16.48
CA ALA A 247 4.32 -4.21 -17.95
C ALA A 247 2.88 -4.05 -18.48
N SER A 248 1.93 -4.83 -17.94
CA SER A 248 0.51 -4.72 -18.32
C SER A 248 -0.08 -3.36 -17.95
N LEU A 249 0.22 -2.85 -16.77
CA LEU A 249 -0.21 -1.52 -16.31
C LEU A 249 0.43 -0.40 -17.12
N SER A 250 1.70 -0.56 -17.52
CA SER A 250 2.42 0.41 -18.37
C SER A 250 1.73 0.57 -19.73
N VAL A 251 1.27 -0.51 -20.34
CA VAL A 251 0.54 -0.46 -21.61
C VAL A 251 -0.77 0.32 -21.51
N LEU A 252 -1.40 0.32 -20.33
CA LEU A 252 -2.69 0.99 -20.11
C LEU A 252 -2.55 2.48 -19.79
N LEU A 253 -1.52 2.89 -19.05
CA LEU A 253 -1.46 4.20 -18.42
C LEU A 253 -0.16 4.97 -18.70
N ASP A 254 0.86 4.32 -19.29
CA ASP A 254 2.14 4.93 -19.69
C ASP A 254 2.74 5.85 -18.61
N PRO A 255 2.97 5.37 -17.38
CA PRO A 255 3.53 6.20 -16.33
C PRO A 255 5.05 6.41 -16.53
N ALA A 256 5.58 7.53 -16.06
CA ALA A 256 7.02 7.76 -16.04
C ALA A 256 7.74 6.88 -15.02
N CYS A 257 7.08 6.55 -13.90
CA CYS A 257 7.63 5.66 -12.89
C CYS A 257 6.56 4.85 -12.15
N PHE A 258 7.02 3.72 -11.58
CA PHE A 258 6.32 2.99 -10.53
C PHE A 258 7.08 3.16 -9.21
N VAL A 259 6.40 3.65 -8.20
CA VAL A 259 6.90 3.66 -6.82
C VAL A 259 6.45 2.37 -6.14
N ILE A 260 7.40 1.58 -5.67
CA ILE A 260 7.13 0.30 -5.00
C ILE A 260 7.30 0.49 -3.49
N GLY A 261 6.21 0.35 -2.77
CA GLY A 261 6.16 0.41 -1.30
C GLY A 261 5.68 -0.90 -0.68
N GLY A 262 5.40 -0.88 0.63
CA GLY A 262 4.97 -2.03 1.41
C GLY A 262 6.14 -2.87 1.93
N GLY A 263 5.86 -3.85 2.82
CA GLY A 263 6.93 -4.57 3.52
C GLY A 263 7.83 -5.48 2.66
N VAL A 264 7.38 -5.88 1.47
CA VAL A 264 8.20 -6.74 0.59
C VAL A 264 9.35 -5.97 -0.06
N ILE A 265 9.23 -4.65 -0.21
CA ILE A 265 10.28 -3.79 -0.79
C ILE A 265 11.53 -3.71 0.10
N ASP A 266 11.43 -4.06 1.38
CA ASP A 266 12.58 -4.10 2.29
C ASP A 266 13.68 -5.05 1.81
N ALA A 267 13.35 -6.01 0.94
CA ALA A 267 14.32 -6.86 0.26
C ALA A 267 15.18 -6.11 -0.77
N GLY A 268 14.81 -4.89 -1.16
CA GLY A 268 15.57 -4.03 -2.07
C GLY A 268 15.79 -4.69 -3.44
N GLU A 269 17.04 -4.75 -3.87
CA GLU A 269 17.41 -5.30 -5.18
C GLU A 269 17.11 -6.80 -5.33
N ILE A 270 16.96 -7.55 -4.25
CA ILE A 270 16.53 -8.96 -4.30
C ILE A 270 15.15 -9.08 -4.96
N LEU A 271 14.26 -8.11 -4.72
CA LEU A 271 12.95 -8.01 -5.39
C LEU A 271 13.04 -7.20 -6.69
N LEU A 272 13.66 -6.01 -6.65
CA LEU A 272 13.61 -5.06 -7.76
C LEU A 272 14.35 -5.54 -9.00
N LYS A 273 15.47 -6.24 -8.85
CA LYS A 273 16.24 -6.76 -9.99
C LYS A 273 15.40 -7.73 -10.85
N PRO A 274 14.85 -8.84 -10.32
CA PRO A 274 13.99 -9.73 -11.12
C PRO A 274 12.72 -9.05 -11.63
N THR A 275 12.22 -8.02 -10.94
CA THR A 275 11.08 -7.22 -11.38
C THR A 275 11.43 -6.42 -12.63
N ARG A 276 12.58 -5.74 -12.67
CA ARG A 276 13.06 -5.01 -13.85
C ARG A 276 13.31 -5.94 -15.03
N GLU A 277 13.99 -7.05 -14.80
CA GLU A 277 14.26 -8.05 -15.85
C GLU A 277 12.95 -8.61 -16.45
N ALA A 278 11.92 -8.82 -15.63
CA ALA A 278 10.62 -9.26 -16.09
C ALA A 278 9.87 -8.16 -16.85
N LEU A 279 9.88 -6.92 -16.35
CA LEU A 279 9.30 -5.77 -17.04
C LEU A 279 9.89 -5.63 -18.45
N GLU A 280 11.21 -5.57 -18.57
CA GLU A 280 11.91 -5.43 -19.85
C GLU A 280 11.59 -6.56 -20.83
N ARG A 281 11.50 -7.79 -20.34
CA ARG A 281 11.21 -8.97 -21.15
C ARG A 281 9.75 -9.03 -21.61
N THR A 282 8.80 -8.56 -20.80
CA THR A 282 7.36 -8.71 -21.05
C THR A 282 6.73 -7.46 -21.67
N MET A 283 7.42 -6.32 -21.63
CA MET A 283 6.93 -5.09 -22.23
C MET A 283 6.85 -5.25 -23.76
N PRO A 284 5.70 -4.94 -24.38
CA PRO A 284 5.56 -5.02 -25.84
C PRO A 284 6.46 -3.97 -26.51
N PHE A 285 6.88 -4.24 -27.76
CA PHE A 285 7.73 -3.36 -28.54
C PHE A 285 9.07 -2.99 -27.85
N ALA A 286 9.67 -3.95 -27.16
CA ALA A 286 10.91 -3.77 -26.41
C ALA A 286 11.98 -3.00 -27.20
N GLY A 287 12.58 -1.99 -26.56
CA GLY A 287 13.60 -1.12 -27.16
C GLY A 287 13.05 -0.09 -28.16
N LYS A 288 11.73 0.05 -28.31
CA LYS A 288 11.10 1.05 -29.20
C LYS A 288 10.51 2.25 -28.43
N HIS A 289 10.45 2.18 -27.10
CA HIS A 289 9.96 3.25 -26.23
C HIS A 289 10.71 3.21 -24.90
N PRO A 290 10.67 4.29 -24.10
CA PRO A 290 11.21 4.28 -22.74
C PRO A 290 10.49 3.26 -21.85
N TYR A 291 11.19 2.75 -20.84
CA TYR A 291 10.58 1.96 -19.76
C TYR A 291 10.30 2.88 -18.56
N PRO A 292 9.21 2.64 -17.79
CA PRO A 292 9.02 3.35 -16.55
C PRO A 292 10.13 3.02 -15.55
N GLU A 293 10.55 4.00 -14.78
CA GLU A 293 11.49 3.76 -13.68
C GLU A 293 10.81 2.96 -12.56
N LEU A 294 11.51 1.99 -11.97
CA LEU A 294 11.08 1.30 -10.75
C LEU A 294 11.84 1.87 -9.56
N ILE A 295 11.15 2.57 -8.68
CA ILE A 295 11.73 3.32 -7.57
C ILE A 295 11.15 2.79 -6.26
N ALA A 296 11.99 2.56 -5.24
CA ALA A 296 11.51 2.24 -3.91
C ALA A 296 10.86 3.49 -3.25
N ALA A 297 9.76 3.28 -2.53
CA ALA A 297 9.09 4.31 -1.75
C ALA A 297 10.06 4.96 -0.73
N GLN A 298 9.95 6.26 -0.51
CA GLN A 298 10.83 7.02 0.39
C GLN A 298 10.20 7.34 1.74
N LEU A 299 8.88 7.52 1.79
CA LEU A 299 8.18 7.88 3.03
C LEU A 299 7.86 6.66 3.92
N GLY A 300 8.02 5.45 3.39
CA GLY A 300 7.80 4.23 4.15
C GLY A 300 6.40 4.17 4.77
N ASN A 301 6.33 3.83 6.07
CA ASN A 301 5.07 3.71 6.81
C ASN A 301 4.35 5.04 7.08
N GLU A 302 4.98 6.18 6.78
CA GLU A 302 4.40 7.51 7.00
C GLU A 302 3.70 8.05 5.73
N ALA A 303 3.85 7.37 4.59
CA ALA A 303 3.33 7.81 3.31
C ALA A 303 1.81 8.06 3.33
N GLY A 304 1.03 7.16 3.92
CA GLY A 304 -0.42 7.30 4.04
C GLY A 304 -0.82 8.50 4.89
N LEU A 305 -0.18 8.64 6.06
CA LEU A 305 -0.40 9.75 6.98
C LEU A 305 -0.08 11.12 6.34
N VAL A 306 1.11 11.23 5.73
CA VAL A 306 1.56 12.47 5.08
C VAL A 306 0.68 12.81 3.88
N GLY A 307 0.36 11.81 3.07
CA GLY A 307 -0.47 12.00 1.88
C GLY A 307 -1.88 12.44 2.21
N VAL A 308 -2.55 11.81 3.19
CA VAL A 308 -3.92 12.20 3.56
C VAL A 308 -3.96 13.56 4.25
N ALA A 309 -2.92 13.93 5.00
CA ALA A 309 -2.79 15.27 5.57
C ALA A 309 -2.73 16.34 4.47
N ASP A 310 -1.98 16.09 3.39
CA ASP A 310 -1.90 17.02 2.26
C ASP A 310 -3.20 17.07 1.47
N LEU A 311 -3.88 15.94 1.26
CA LEU A 311 -5.20 15.88 0.62
C LEU A 311 -6.27 16.69 1.39
N ALA A 312 -6.13 16.82 2.69
CA ALA A 312 -7.05 17.61 3.51
C ALA A 312 -6.80 19.14 3.42
N ARG A 313 -5.70 19.59 2.78
CA ARG A 313 -5.41 21.02 2.56
C ARG A 313 -6.21 21.64 1.42
N ALA A 314 -6.75 20.83 0.53
CA ALA A 314 -7.33 21.25 -0.75
C ALA A 314 -8.74 21.81 -0.61
#